data_8895f343128ae30512c133b1d9274cd3
#
_entry.id   8895f343128ae30512c133b1d9274cd3
#
_cell.length_a   1.000
_cell.length_b   1.000
_cell.length_c   1.000
_cell.angle_alpha   90.00
_cell.angle_beta   90.00
_cell.angle_gamma   90.00
#
_symmetry.space_group_name_H-M   'P 1'
#
loop_
_entity.id
_entity.type
_entity.pdbx_description
1 polymer ?
#
loop_
_entity_poly.entity_id
_entity_poly.type
_entity_poly.pdbx_seq_one_letter_code
_entity_poly.pdbx_strand_id
1 'polypeptide(L)'
;GSLLGVLSCSSKDPNLVPEESNIWNIGFTWEGIENLSISLDYQEIEYTDRIVTLSAQDIANQQFYDALSATGFTADNYDATPGSASRVAAVGYVNANPTLTISRDPASNLITEVVRVADNINTNLVDVLDLTASYNADYRDWGNFSVVLNAAYYLTYDYAGLDGNIVDALGRRNADTALSPPLPELVATL
;
A
#
# COMPACT_ATOMS: atom_id res chain seq x y z
N GLY A 1 -30.99 11.39 7.91
CA GLY A 1 -30.78 10.37 6.90
C GLY A 1 -30.33 9.11 7.57
N SER A 2 -31.10 8.04 7.48
CA SER A 2 -30.73 6.72 8.02
C SER A 2 -29.52 6.22 7.24
N LEU A 3 -28.42 6.02 7.91
CA LEU A 3 -27.30 5.22 7.38
C LEU A 3 -27.80 3.77 7.30
N LEU A 4 -28.21 3.33 6.13
CA LEU A 4 -28.40 1.92 5.86
C LEU A 4 -27.04 1.25 6.07
N GLY A 5 -26.96 0.36 7.05
CA GLY A 5 -25.73 -0.40 7.31
C GLY A 5 -25.40 -1.25 6.09
N VAL A 6 -24.25 -0.99 5.49
CA VAL A 6 -23.72 -1.85 4.41
C VAL A 6 -23.15 -3.12 5.06
N LEU A 7 -23.65 -4.28 4.66
CA LEU A 7 -23.08 -5.55 5.08
C LEU A 7 -21.71 -5.72 4.41
N SER A 8 -20.71 -6.10 5.19
CA SER A 8 -19.37 -6.42 4.68
C SER A 8 -19.06 -7.88 5.00
N CYS A 9 -19.02 -8.71 3.98
CA CYS A 9 -18.64 -10.12 4.09
C CYS A 9 -17.24 -10.32 3.52
N SER A 10 -16.53 -11.37 3.95
CA SER A 10 -15.27 -11.79 3.35
C SER A 10 -15.42 -13.17 2.70
N SER A 11 -14.84 -13.32 1.54
CA SER A 11 -14.79 -14.56 0.79
C SER A 11 -13.34 -14.88 0.43
N LYS A 12 -13.07 -16.13 0.06
CA LYS A 12 -11.78 -16.56 -0.48
C LYS A 12 -11.90 -16.68 -1.99
N ASP A 13 -10.92 -16.14 -2.72
CA ASP A 13 -10.76 -16.47 -4.13
C ASP A 13 -10.13 -17.87 -4.25
N PRO A 14 -10.75 -18.81 -4.98
CA PRO A 14 -10.17 -20.12 -5.21
C PRO A 14 -8.94 -20.10 -6.14
N ASN A 15 -8.70 -18.99 -6.83
CA ASN A 15 -7.60 -18.84 -7.81
C ASN A 15 -6.38 -18.12 -7.23
N LEU A 16 -6.33 -17.85 -5.92
CA LEU A 16 -5.16 -17.23 -5.30
C LEU A 16 -3.90 -18.04 -5.58
N VAL A 17 -2.87 -17.34 -6.05
CA VAL A 17 -1.51 -17.86 -6.18
C VAL A 17 -0.69 -17.47 -4.94
N PRO A 18 0.37 -18.24 -4.60
CA PRO A 18 1.27 -17.86 -3.51
C PRO A 18 1.95 -16.50 -3.76
N GLU A 19 2.13 -15.73 -2.71
CA GLU A 19 3.00 -14.57 -2.74
C GLU A 19 4.45 -15.00 -2.97
N GLU A 20 5.17 -14.25 -3.80
CA GLU A 20 6.59 -14.46 -4.04
C GLU A 20 7.38 -13.21 -3.65
N SER A 21 8.61 -13.40 -3.16
CA SER A 21 9.52 -12.29 -2.92
C SER A 21 10.91 -12.61 -3.43
N ASN A 22 11.50 -11.66 -4.15
CA ASN A 22 12.89 -11.66 -4.53
C ASN A 22 13.64 -10.65 -3.66
N ILE A 23 14.70 -11.09 -3.00
CA ILE A 23 15.51 -10.24 -2.16
C ILE A 23 16.94 -10.30 -2.65
N TRP A 24 17.48 -9.13 -2.96
CA TRP A 24 18.88 -8.95 -3.28
C TRP A 24 19.52 -8.00 -2.28
N ASN A 25 20.70 -8.34 -1.78
CA ASN A 25 21.43 -7.48 -0.87
C ASN A 25 22.93 -7.46 -1.15
N ILE A 26 23.55 -6.33 -0.85
CA ILE A 26 24.98 -6.15 -0.83
C ILE A 26 25.37 -5.31 0.38
N GLY A 27 26.35 -5.80 1.14
CA GLY A 27 26.81 -5.14 2.36
C GLY A 27 28.31 -4.97 2.40
N PHE A 28 28.73 -3.96 3.13
CA PHE A 28 30.12 -3.65 3.40
C PHE A 28 30.30 -3.32 4.90
N THR A 29 31.26 -3.98 5.54
CA THR A 29 31.63 -3.67 6.92
C THR A 29 33.08 -3.16 6.96
N TRP A 30 33.28 -2.08 7.70
CA TRP A 30 34.59 -1.46 7.88
C TRP A 30 34.95 -1.33 9.37
N GLU A 31 36.15 -1.77 9.69
CA GLU A 31 36.72 -1.78 11.06
C GLU A 31 38.14 -1.20 11.07
N GLY A 32 38.37 -0.11 10.33
CA GLY A 32 39.70 0.49 10.17
C GLY A 32 40.18 1.33 11.34
N ILE A 33 39.32 1.60 12.34
CA ILE A 33 39.65 2.32 13.58
C ILE A 33 39.34 1.41 14.76
N GLU A 34 40.24 1.40 15.73
CA GLU A 34 40.07 0.61 16.96
C GLU A 34 38.75 0.97 17.65
N ASN A 35 38.00 -0.04 18.04
CA ASN A 35 36.69 0.07 18.70
C ASN A 35 35.55 0.67 17.86
N LEU A 36 35.77 0.96 16.59
CA LEU A 36 34.74 1.44 15.67
C LEU A 36 34.45 0.41 14.58
N SER A 37 33.18 0.00 14.47
CA SER A 37 32.67 -0.81 13.37
C SER A 37 31.56 -0.06 12.66
N ILE A 38 31.62 0.01 11.33
CA ILE A 38 30.58 0.61 10.49
C ILE A 38 30.17 -0.43 9.45
N SER A 39 28.88 -0.73 9.38
CA SER A 39 28.27 -1.56 8.33
C SER A 39 27.29 -0.73 7.51
N LEU A 40 27.34 -0.90 6.23
CA LEU A 40 26.38 -0.33 5.26
C LEU A 40 25.88 -1.45 4.36
N ASP A 41 24.57 -1.66 4.36
CA ASP A 41 23.91 -2.69 3.61
C ASP A 41 22.84 -2.06 2.69
N TYR A 42 22.88 -2.40 1.41
CA TYR A 42 21.81 -2.08 0.47
C TYR A 42 20.95 -3.32 0.24
N GLN A 43 19.65 -3.16 0.33
CA GLN A 43 18.69 -4.22 0.05
C GLN A 43 17.65 -3.74 -0.96
N GLU A 44 17.35 -4.60 -1.91
CA GLU A 44 16.22 -4.50 -2.83
C GLU A 44 15.28 -5.66 -2.56
N ILE A 45 14.01 -5.37 -2.31
CA ILE A 45 12.97 -6.35 -2.02
C ILE A 45 11.84 -6.12 -3.00
N GLU A 46 11.60 -7.10 -3.87
CA GLU A 46 10.47 -7.12 -4.78
C GLU A 46 9.47 -8.18 -4.32
N TYR A 47 8.23 -7.75 -4.07
CA TYR A 47 7.11 -8.66 -3.80
C TYR A 47 6.23 -8.73 -5.04
N THR A 48 5.90 -9.94 -5.46
CA THR A 48 4.94 -10.21 -6.53
C THR A 48 3.76 -11.00 -6.00
N ASP A 49 2.61 -10.84 -6.64
CA ASP A 49 1.37 -11.56 -6.31
C ASP A 49 0.93 -11.41 -4.83
N ARG A 50 1.23 -10.27 -4.22
CA ARG A 50 0.88 -10.00 -2.83
C ARG A 50 -0.62 -10.17 -2.59
N ILE A 51 -0.99 -10.98 -1.60
CA ILE A 51 -2.38 -11.24 -1.25
C ILE A 51 -2.90 -10.12 -0.35
N VAL A 52 -3.88 -9.38 -0.83
CA VAL A 52 -4.49 -8.26 -0.12
C VAL A 52 -6.00 -8.45 -0.08
N THR A 53 -6.60 -8.14 1.07
CA THR A 53 -8.05 -8.03 1.19
C THR A 53 -8.45 -6.57 1.19
N LEU A 54 -9.03 -6.10 0.10
CA LEU A 54 -9.49 -4.72 -0.02
C LEU A 54 -10.56 -4.38 1.01
N SER A 55 -10.59 -3.14 1.46
CA SER A 55 -11.71 -2.64 2.25
C SER A 55 -12.98 -2.51 1.41
N ALA A 56 -14.14 -2.51 2.04
CA ALA A 56 -15.40 -2.28 1.34
C ALA A 56 -15.44 -0.92 0.62
N GLN A 57 -14.72 0.07 1.17
CA GLN A 57 -14.63 1.40 0.55
C GLN A 57 -13.76 1.37 -0.71
N ASP A 58 -12.63 0.63 -0.69
CA ASP A 58 -11.73 0.52 -1.84
C ASP A 58 -12.44 -0.18 -3.00
N ILE A 59 -13.17 -1.27 -2.72
CA ILE A 59 -13.99 -1.99 -3.73
C ILE A 59 -15.05 -1.06 -4.34
N ALA A 60 -15.73 -0.27 -3.51
CA ALA A 60 -16.73 0.69 -3.99
C ALA A 60 -16.10 1.82 -4.82
N ASN A 61 -14.92 2.30 -4.39
CA ASN A 61 -14.15 3.31 -5.12
C ASN A 61 -13.67 2.78 -6.46
N GLN A 62 -13.15 1.55 -6.50
CA GLN A 62 -12.72 0.91 -7.75
C GLN A 62 -13.88 0.84 -8.75
N GLN A 63 -15.04 0.31 -8.33
CA GLN A 63 -16.22 0.27 -9.20
C GLN A 63 -16.62 1.67 -9.71
N PHE A 64 -16.48 2.70 -8.87
CA PHE A 64 -16.77 4.07 -9.25
C PHE A 64 -15.78 4.59 -10.30
N TYR A 65 -14.47 4.39 -10.12
CA TYR A 65 -13.46 4.81 -11.09
C TYR A 65 -13.56 4.04 -12.41
N ASP A 66 -13.86 2.75 -12.37
CA ASP A 66 -14.11 1.94 -13.55
C ASP A 66 -15.29 2.48 -14.35
N ALA A 67 -16.38 2.86 -13.65
CA ALA A 67 -17.55 3.45 -14.27
C ALA A 67 -17.26 4.82 -14.90
N LEU A 68 -16.47 5.65 -14.25
CA LEU A 68 -16.03 6.95 -14.80
C LEU A 68 -15.17 6.74 -16.06
N SER A 69 -14.14 5.91 -15.97
CA SER A 69 -13.25 5.60 -17.09
C SER A 69 -14.00 5.08 -18.30
N ALA A 70 -14.89 4.10 -18.08
CA ALA A 70 -15.68 3.50 -19.15
C ALA A 70 -16.69 4.46 -19.80
N THR A 71 -17.09 5.52 -19.08
CA THR A 71 -18.07 6.52 -19.57
C THR A 71 -17.43 7.82 -20.04
N GLY A 72 -16.07 7.91 -20.01
CA GLY A 72 -15.31 9.07 -20.46
C GLY A 72 -15.30 10.24 -19.48
N PHE A 73 -15.61 9.98 -18.20
CA PHE A 73 -15.51 10.95 -17.12
C PHE A 73 -14.28 10.67 -16.24
N THR A 74 -13.90 11.67 -15.45
CA THR A 74 -12.84 11.59 -14.44
C THR A 74 -13.38 12.07 -13.09
N ALA A 75 -12.65 11.84 -12.00
CA ALA A 75 -13.05 12.34 -10.69
C ALA A 75 -13.20 13.87 -10.67
N ASP A 76 -12.37 14.58 -11.43
CA ASP A 76 -12.36 16.06 -11.48
C ASP A 76 -13.57 16.63 -12.21
N ASN A 77 -14.14 15.91 -13.19
CA ASN A 77 -15.29 16.38 -13.97
C ASN A 77 -16.60 15.67 -13.61
N TYR A 78 -16.57 14.82 -12.58
CA TYR A 78 -17.76 14.13 -12.08
C TYR A 78 -18.64 15.07 -11.26
N ASP A 79 -19.90 15.19 -11.67
CA ASP A 79 -20.94 15.91 -10.94
C ASP A 79 -21.88 14.92 -10.25
N ALA A 80 -21.87 14.93 -8.91
CA ALA A 80 -22.68 14.04 -8.08
C ALA A 80 -24.17 14.44 -8.02
N THR A 81 -24.57 15.57 -8.65
CA THR A 81 -25.94 16.06 -8.65
C THR A 81 -26.88 15.02 -9.30
N PRO A 82 -28.04 14.70 -8.69
CA PRO A 82 -29.01 13.81 -9.31
C PRO A 82 -29.44 14.31 -10.70
N GLY A 83 -29.28 13.43 -11.71
CA GLY A 83 -29.65 13.76 -13.09
C GLY A 83 -28.53 14.41 -13.91
N SER A 84 -27.36 14.68 -13.33
CA SER A 84 -26.21 15.12 -14.14
C SER A 84 -25.77 14.05 -15.13
N ALA A 85 -25.16 14.47 -16.25
CA ALA A 85 -24.75 13.56 -17.32
C ALA A 85 -23.74 12.51 -16.82
N SER A 86 -22.74 12.92 -16.02
CA SER A 86 -21.73 12.02 -15.49
C SER A 86 -22.30 11.00 -14.51
N ARG A 87 -23.20 11.44 -13.62
CA ARG A 87 -23.86 10.51 -12.67
C ARG A 87 -24.78 9.54 -13.38
N VAL A 88 -25.59 9.99 -14.34
CA VAL A 88 -26.49 9.11 -15.12
C VAL A 88 -25.68 8.08 -15.90
N ALA A 89 -24.57 8.49 -16.51
CA ALA A 89 -23.69 7.60 -17.25
C ALA A 89 -23.04 6.55 -16.31
N ALA A 90 -22.46 6.99 -15.19
CA ALA A 90 -21.82 6.09 -14.23
C ALA A 90 -22.82 5.08 -13.62
N VAL A 91 -24.02 5.52 -13.22
CA VAL A 91 -25.07 4.64 -12.71
C VAL A 91 -25.54 3.66 -13.80
N GLY A 92 -25.70 4.13 -15.03
CA GLY A 92 -26.02 3.28 -16.16
C GLY A 92 -25.01 2.18 -16.42
N TYR A 93 -23.72 2.53 -16.37
CA TYR A 93 -22.62 1.56 -16.50
C TYR A 93 -22.65 0.51 -15.38
N VAL A 94 -22.74 0.94 -14.12
CA VAL A 94 -22.78 0.03 -12.96
C VAL A 94 -23.97 -0.95 -13.04
N ASN A 95 -25.14 -0.46 -13.46
CA ASN A 95 -26.34 -1.32 -13.62
C ASN A 95 -26.20 -2.32 -14.78
N ALA A 96 -25.49 -1.93 -15.83
CA ALA A 96 -25.23 -2.80 -16.98
C ALA A 96 -24.10 -3.81 -16.72
N ASN A 97 -23.21 -3.52 -15.75
CA ASN A 97 -22.06 -4.34 -15.41
C ASN A 97 -22.06 -4.69 -13.90
N PRO A 98 -23.03 -5.53 -13.46
CA PRO A 98 -23.08 -5.95 -12.07
C PRO A 98 -21.84 -6.77 -11.71
N THR A 99 -21.26 -6.49 -10.55
CA THR A 99 -20.15 -7.27 -10.01
C THR A 99 -20.65 -8.25 -8.95
N LEU A 100 -19.93 -9.35 -8.75
CA LEU A 100 -20.24 -10.31 -7.68
C LEU A 100 -19.89 -9.78 -6.28
N THR A 101 -19.12 -8.71 -6.23
CA THR A 101 -18.60 -8.14 -4.97
C THR A 101 -19.47 -7.04 -4.39
N ILE A 102 -20.37 -6.44 -5.17
CA ILE A 102 -21.23 -5.33 -4.73
C ILE A 102 -22.70 -5.64 -5.08
N SER A 103 -23.53 -5.73 -4.04
CA SER A 103 -24.97 -5.82 -4.16
C SER A 103 -25.61 -4.44 -3.96
N ARG A 104 -26.65 -4.13 -4.73
CA ARG A 104 -27.36 -2.85 -4.67
C ARG A 104 -28.85 -3.06 -4.55
N ASP A 105 -29.49 -2.14 -3.85
CA ASP A 105 -30.95 -2.04 -3.86
C ASP A 105 -31.46 -1.59 -5.24
N PRO A 106 -32.34 -2.35 -5.89
CA PRO A 106 -32.76 -2.06 -7.28
C PRO A 106 -33.58 -0.78 -7.42
N ALA A 107 -34.20 -0.29 -6.34
CA ALA A 107 -35.03 0.91 -6.40
C ALA A 107 -34.22 2.19 -6.15
N SER A 108 -33.30 2.16 -5.21
CA SER A 108 -32.51 3.33 -4.81
C SER A 108 -31.09 3.34 -5.38
N ASN A 109 -30.61 2.22 -5.92
CA ASN A 109 -29.25 1.99 -6.37
C ASN A 109 -28.17 2.17 -5.26
N LEU A 110 -28.59 2.15 -4.00
CA LEU A 110 -27.69 2.21 -2.87
C LEU A 110 -26.99 0.86 -2.65
N ILE A 111 -25.73 0.89 -2.28
CA ILE A 111 -24.97 -0.32 -1.92
C ILE A 111 -25.57 -0.90 -0.64
N THR A 112 -25.97 -2.17 -0.69
CA THR A 112 -26.51 -2.92 0.45
C THR A 112 -25.52 -3.91 1.02
N GLU A 113 -24.62 -4.42 0.19
CA GLU A 113 -23.62 -5.40 0.59
C GLU A 113 -22.35 -5.22 -0.24
N VAL A 114 -21.20 -5.41 0.40
CA VAL A 114 -19.89 -5.53 -0.24
C VAL A 114 -19.21 -6.81 0.23
N VAL A 115 -18.93 -7.71 -0.71
CA VAL A 115 -18.15 -8.91 -0.45
C VAL A 115 -16.69 -8.60 -0.70
N ARG A 116 -15.88 -8.66 0.36
CA ARG A 116 -14.44 -8.47 0.29
C ARG A 116 -13.79 -9.80 -0.09
N VAL A 117 -13.10 -9.80 -1.21
CA VAL A 117 -12.36 -10.98 -1.70
C VAL A 117 -10.87 -10.69 -1.52
N ALA A 118 -10.13 -11.66 -1.01
CA ALA A 118 -8.68 -11.60 -1.06
C ALA A 118 -8.25 -11.85 -2.51
N ASP A 119 -7.36 -11.03 -3.03
CA ASP A 119 -6.88 -11.10 -4.40
C ASP A 119 -5.36 -10.87 -4.43
N ASN A 120 -4.70 -11.41 -5.45
CA ASN A 120 -3.31 -11.13 -5.71
C ASN A 120 -3.20 -9.75 -6.38
N ILE A 121 -2.75 -8.78 -5.60
CA ILE A 121 -2.48 -7.43 -6.09
C ILE A 121 -0.99 -7.29 -6.27
N ASN A 122 -0.60 -6.81 -7.44
CA ASN A 122 0.76 -6.72 -7.95
C ASN A 122 1.80 -6.10 -7.00
N THR A 123 2.99 -6.16 -7.46
CA THR A 123 4.34 -5.77 -7.05
C THR A 123 4.42 -4.62 -6.05
N ASN A 124 5.14 -4.88 -4.97
CA ASN A 124 5.76 -3.83 -4.16
C ASN A 124 7.27 -3.88 -4.36
N LEU A 125 7.89 -2.74 -4.58
CA LEU A 125 9.34 -2.58 -4.65
C LEU A 125 9.81 -1.73 -3.47
N VAL A 126 10.78 -2.23 -2.73
CA VAL A 126 11.38 -1.54 -1.59
C VAL A 126 12.88 -1.57 -1.72
N ASP A 127 13.50 -0.38 -1.80
CA ASP A 127 14.94 -0.22 -1.74
C ASP A 127 15.33 0.48 -0.44
N VAL A 128 16.27 -0.08 0.29
CA VAL A 128 16.69 0.46 1.57
C VAL A 128 18.22 0.39 1.73
N LEU A 129 18.76 1.45 2.34
CA LEU A 129 20.12 1.50 2.84
C LEU A 129 20.09 1.41 4.37
N ASP A 130 20.68 0.36 4.92
CA ASP A 130 20.84 0.17 6.35
C ASP A 130 22.26 0.54 6.77
N LEU A 131 22.37 1.46 7.72
CA LEU A 131 23.63 1.87 8.35
C LEU A 131 23.63 1.41 9.80
N THR A 132 24.64 0.67 10.18
CA THR A 132 24.94 0.40 11.58
C THR A 132 26.34 0.91 11.89
N ALA A 133 26.46 1.74 12.93
CA ALA A 133 27.77 2.16 13.44
C ALA A 133 27.84 1.89 14.94
N SER A 134 28.87 1.21 15.38
CA SER A 134 29.10 0.92 16.80
C SER A 134 30.47 1.39 17.22
N TYR A 135 30.53 2.06 18.37
CA TYR A 135 31.75 2.47 19.00
C TYR A 135 31.77 2.01 20.45
N ASN A 136 32.84 1.29 20.85
CA ASN A 136 33.02 0.78 22.19
C ASN A 136 34.37 1.28 22.73
N ALA A 137 34.35 2.03 23.81
CA ALA A 137 35.58 2.56 24.41
C ALA A 137 35.63 2.23 25.90
N ASP A 138 36.79 1.76 26.34
CA ASP A 138 37.12 1.58 27.77
C ASP A 138 38.01 2.72 28.25
N TYR A 139 37.44 3.59 29.08
CA TYR A 139 38.14 4.67 29.75
C TYR A 139 38.38 4.25 31.19
N ARG A 140 39.57 3.82 31.51
CA ARG A 140 40.00 3.23 32.81
C ARG A 140 39.38 3.90 34.04
N ASP A 141 39.28 5.22 34.04
CA ASP A 141 38.78 6.01 35.17
C ASP A 141 37.30 6.36 35.07
N TRP A 142 36.70 6.22 33.90
CA TRP A 142 35.31 6.66 33.59
C TRP A 142 34.37 5.51 33.22
N GLY A 143 34.94 4.29 33.07
CA GLY A 143 34.21 3.09 32.71
C GLY A 143 34.09 2.86 31.20
N ASN A 144 33.22 1.92 30.83
CA ASN A 144 33.00 1.51 29.45
C ASN A 144 31.88 2.33 28.83
N PHE A 145 32.13 2.85 27.64
CA PHE A 145 31.12 3.53 26.81
C PHE A 145 30.83 2.69 25.58
N SER A 146 29.56 2.49 25.32
CA SER A 146 29.09 1.85 24.09
C SER A 146 28.04 2.74 23.46
N VAL A 147 28.23 3.07 22.18
CA VAL A 147 27.27 3.83 21.35
C VAL A 147 27.00 3.03 20.13
N VAL A 148 25.72 2.85 19.82
CA VAL A 148 25.27 2.15 18.61
C VAL A 148 24.26 3.03 17.88
N LEU A 149 24.58 3.39 16.66
CA LEU A 149 23.67 4.05 15.72
C LEU A 149 23.16 3.02 14.73
N ASN A 150 21.84 2.93 14.61
CA ASN A 150 21.19 2.20 13.54
C ASN A 150 20.32 3.20 12.74
N ALA A 151 20.46 3.19 11.43
CA ALA A 151 19.64 4.03 10.55
C ALA A 151 19.25 3.25 9.30
N ALA A 152 17.97 3.32 8.94
CA ALA A 152 17.44 2.82 7.70
C ALA A 152 16.99 4.00 6.85
N TYR A 153 17.53 4.14 5.64
CA TYR A 153 17.16 5.14 4.67
C TYR A 153 16.52 4.46 3.46
N TYR A 154 15.22 4.68 3.28
CA TYR A 154 14.45 4.11 2.18
C TYR A 154 14.65 4.97 0.94
N LEU A 155 15.08 4.35 -0.15
CA LEU A 155 15.30 4.97 -1.45
C LEU A 155 14.05 4.90 -2.32
N THR A 156 13.36 3.76 -2.24
CA THR A 156 12.16 3.47 -3.02
C THR A 156 11.15 2.75 -2.13
N TYR A 157 9.91 3.10 -2.27
CA TYR A 157 8.77 2.35 -1.74
C TYR A 157 7.60 2.51 -2.68
N ASP A 158 7.57 1.67 -3.68
CA ASP A 158 6.58 1.68 -4.74
C ASP A 158 5.58 0.54 -4.56
N TYR A 159 4.33 0.81 -4.85
CA TYR A 159 3.30 -0.22 -4.91
C TYR A 159 2.37 -0.02 -6.11
N ALA A 160 1.77 -1.10 -6.59
CA ALA A 160 0.70 -1.00 -7.57
C ALA A 160 -0.60 -0.59 -6.88
N GLY A 161 -1.19 0.50 -7.34
CA GLY A 161 -2.53 0.91 -6.95
C GLY A 161 -3.60 -0.03 -7.53
N LEU A 162 -4.85 0.16 -7.10
CA LEU A 162 -6.01 -0.62 -7.60
C LEU A 162 -6.25 -0.46 -9.11
N ASP A 163 -5.79 0.64 -9.67
CA ASP A 163 -5.85 0.95 -11.12
C ASP A 163 -4.66 0.38 -11.91
N GLY A 164 -3.75 -0.35 -11.24
CA GLY A 164 -2.53 -0.93 -11.82
C GLY A 164 -1.40 0.09 -12.03
N ASN A 165 -1.60 1.36 -11.68
CA ASN A 165 -0.55 2.36 -11.76
C ASN A 165 0.42 2.20 -10.58
N ILE A 166 1.72 2.40 -10.85
CA ILE A 166 2.74 2.43 -9.80
C ILE A 166 2.67 3.76 -9.06
N VAL A 167 2.59 3.68 -7.75
CA VAL A 167 2.52 4.82 -6.84
C VAL A 167 3.75 4.82 -5.95
N ASP A 168 4.52 5.89 -6.02
CA ASP A 168 5.57 6.18 -5.04
C ASP A 168 4.91 6.57 -3.71
N ALA A 169 5.13 5.73 -2.70
CA ALA A 169 4.50 5.84 -1.39
C ALA A 169 5.46 6.32 -0.30
N LEU A 170 6.72 6.59 -0.65
CA LEU A 170 7.77 6.96 0.29
C LEU A 170 7.51 8.34 0.90
N GLY A 171 7.68 8.44 2.24
CA GLY A 171 7.55 9.70 2.98
C GLY A 171 6.14 10.32 2.94
N ARG A 172 5.14 9.61 2.47
CA ARG A 172 3.77 10.11 2.28
C ARG A 172 2.76 9.36 3.11
N ARG A 173 1.65 10.05 3.38
CA ARG A 173 0.43 9.39 3.83
C ARG A 173 -0.36 8.97 2.59
N ASN A 174 -0.37 7.68 2.32
CA ASN A 174 -1.05 7.14 1.16
C ASN A 174 -2.56 7.05 1.38
N ALA A 175 -3.33 7.25 0.31
CA ALA A 175 -4.78 7.14 0.34
C ALA A 175 -5.23 5.70 0.66
N ASP A 176 -4.50 4.72 0.14
CA ASP A 176 -4.78 3.29 0.32
C ASP A 176 -3.87 2.70 1.41
N THR A 177 -4.22 2.98 2.68
CA THR A 177 -3.44 2.50 3.83
C THR A 177 -3.41 0.98 3.98
N ALA A 178 -4.36 0.27 3.39
CA ALA A 178 -4.38 -1.18 3.38
C ALA A 178 -3.32 -1.77 2.44
N LEU A 179 -3.04 -1.10 1.32
CA LEU A 179 -2.06 -1.53 0.33
C LEU A 179 -0.65 -1.03 0.67
N SER A 180 -0.57 0.17 1.22
CA SER A 180 0.70 0.83 1.51
C SER A 180 0.60 1.63 2.80
N PRO A 181 1.05 1.08 3.94
CA PRO A 181 1.18 1.86 5.16
C PRO A 181 2.19 3.01 4.95
N PRO A 182 2.03 4.14 5.66
CA PRO A 182 2.99 5.23 5.59
C PRO A 182 4.36 4.75 6.07
N LEU A 183 5.38 4.90 5.23
CA LEU A 183 6.76 4.57 5.54
C LEU A 183 7.58 5.86 5.58
N PRO A 184 8.24 6.20 6.69
CA PRO A 184 9.13 7.36 6.73
C PRO A 184 10.38 7.08 5.89
N GLU A 185 10.87 8.11 5.21
CA GLU A 185 12.08 8.03 4.38
C GLU A 185 13.34 7.67 5.20
N LEU A 186 13.40 8.14 6.45
CA LEU A 186 14.51 7.87 7.36
C LEU A 186 14.00 7.44 8.73
N VAL A 187 14.53 6.34 9.22
CA VAL A 187 14.37 5.86 10.60
C VAL A 187 15.75 5.74 11.23
N ALA A 188 15.98 6.37 12.37
CA ALA A 188 17.25 6.26 13.07
C ALA A 188 17.05 6.07 14.58
N THR A 189 17.95 5.29 15.20
CA THR A 189 17.98 5.02 16.64
C THR A 189 19.44 5.11 17.11
N LEU A 190 19.65 5.79 18.25
CA LEU A 190 20.94 5.94 18.92
C LEU A 190 20.89 5.33 20.30
#